data_b5a9153c28199992cee22dfa8c4004ba
#
_entry.id   b5a9153c28199992cee22dfa8c4004ba
#
_cell.length_a   1.000
_cell.length_b   1.000
_cell.length_c   1.000
_cell.angle_alpha   90.00
_cell.angle_beta   90.00
_cell.angle_gamma   90.00
#
_symmetry.space_group_name_H-M   'P 1'
#
loop_
_entity.id
_entity.type
_entity.pdbx_description
1 polymer ?
#
loop_
_entity_poly.entity_id
_entity_poly.type
_entity_poly.pdbx_seq_one_letter_code
_entity_poly.pdbx_strand_id
1 'polypeptide(L)'
;EALAGYEALATLPCYRWTHSIVVLPGHPLLEQSAPITLDQLAQYPIITYEVGYTGRAHIDEGFAREGLVPQIVLTAMDADVIKTYVELGMGVGIVASIAVDAERDRHLRLLDAGHLFEVNLTRLGLRRGAWMRGYAYRFIESFVPTLTRAVVDRALASAAAAAREAHMLAAPR
;
A
#
# COMPACT_ATOMS: atom_id res chain seq x y z
N GLU A 1 -2.69 7.79 0.66
CA GLU A 1 -2.57 9.15 1.27
C GLU A 1 -2.31 10.21 0.21
N ALA A 2 -1.48 9.98 -0.80
CA ALA A 2 -1.17 10.94 -1.86
C ALA A 2 -2.41 11.56 -2.53
N LEU A 3 -3.52 10.84 -2.63
CA LEU A 3 -4.76 11.33 -3.25
C LEU A 3 -5.58 12.29 -2.37
N ALA A 4 -5.34 12.33 -1.07
CA ALA A 4 -6.15 13.14 -0.13
C ALA A 4 -5.95 14.65 -0.31
N GLY A 5 -4.81 15.07 -0.84
CA GLY A 5 -4.48 16.49 -1.10
C GLY A 5 -4.99 17.04 -2.44
N TYR A 6 -5.58 16.22 -3.31
CA TYR A 6 -6.03 16.68 -4.61
C TYR A 6 -7.50 17.15 -4.55
N GLU A 7 -7.72 18.45 -4.53
CA GLU A 7 -9.07 19.05 -4.49
C GLU A 7 -9.96 18.63 -5.68
N ALA A 8 -9.37 18.30 -6.82
CA ALA A 8 -10.08 17.83 -8.01
C ALA A 8 -10.64 16.41 -7.87
N LEU A 9 -10.29 15.67 -6.80
CA LEU A 9 -10.69 14.29 -6.60
C LEU A 9 -11.65 14.14 -5.42
N ALA A 10 -12.67 13.31 -5.59
CA ALA A 10 -13.41 12.68 -4.51
C ALA A 10 -12.71 11.36 -4.17
N THR A 11 -12.29 11.18 -2.92
CA THR A 11 -11.57 9.97 -2.51
C THR A 11 -12.43 9.09 -1.62
N LEU A 12 -12.45 7.79 -1.91
CA LEU A 12 -13.18 6.78 -1.15
C LEU A 12 -12.20 5.75 -0.58
N PRO A 13 -12.28 5.39 0.72
CA PRO A 13 -11.46 4.33 1.27
C PRO A 13 -11.90 2.98 0.70
N CYS A 14 -10.94 2.15 0.31
CA CYS A 14 -11.18 0.82 -0.25
C CYS A 14 -10.90 -0.27 0.79
N TYR A 15 -9.63 -0.52 1.07
CA TYR A 15 -9.21 -1.55 2.01
C TYR A 15 -7.88 -1.15 2.68
N ARG A 16 -7.63 -1.76 3.84
CA ARG A 16 -6.37 -1.64 4.58
C ARG A 16 -5.51 -2.85 4.28
N TRP A 17 -4.19 -2.64 4.29
CA TRP A 17 -3.22 -3.71 4.15
C TRP A 17 -1.95 -3.38 4.93
N THR A 18 -1.21 -4.43 5.26
CA THR A 18 0.04 -4.37 6.00
C THR A 18 1.19 -4.87 5.13
N HIS A 19 2.39 -4.91 5.67
CA HIS A 19 3.54 -5.51 5.01
C HIS A 19 3.75 -6.95 5.48
N SER A 20 4.34 -7.74 4.62
CA SER A 20 4.89 -9.07 4.91
C SER A 20 6.35 -9.12 4.53
N ILE A 21 7.10 -9.92 5.28
CA ILE A 21 8.47 -10.26 4.93
C ILE A 21 8.44 -11.56 4.13
N VAL A 22 9.15 -11.59 3.00
CA VAL A 22 9.32 -12.79 2.18
C VAL A 22 10.77 -13.23 2.18
N VAL A 23 10.98 -14.52 2.42
CA VAL A 23 12.30 -15.15 2.52
C VAL A 23 12.30 -16.53 1.86
N LEU A 24 13.49 -17.05 1.59
CA LEU A 24 13.66 -18.45 1.16
C LEU A 24 13.35 -19.43 2.30
N PRO A 25 12.94 -20.67 2.00
CA PRO A 25 12.88 -21.75 2.98
C PRO A 25 14.23 -21.94 3.69
N GLY A 26 14.21 -22.14 5.00
CA GLY A 26 15.43 -22.31 5.81
C GLY A 26 16.12 -20.99 6.18
N HIS A 27 15.54 -19.84 5.86
CA HIS A 27 16.11 -18.55 6.28
C HIS A 27 16.09 -18.42 7.82
N PRO A 28 17.16 -17.90 8.46
CA PRO A 28 17.25 -17.82 9.92
C PRO A 28 16.10 -17.03 10.60
N LEU A 29 15.49 -16.08 9.91
CA LEU A 29 14.32 -15.36 10.41
C LEU A 29 13.11 -16.27 10.67
N LEU A 30 13.04 -17.46 10.10
CA LEU A 30 11.97 -18.44 10.29
C LEU A 30 12.10 -19.23 11.59
N GLU A 31 13.28 -19.23 12.18
CA GLU A 31 13.58 -19.99 13.43
C GLU A 31 13.22 -19.19 14.68
N GLN A 32 12.77 -17.96 14.54
CA GLN A 32 12.40 -17.09 15.65
C GLN A 32 11.10 -17.55 16.30
N SER A 33 11.11 -17.68 17.64
CA SER A 33 9.92 -18.01 18.42
C SER A 33 9.05 -16.79 18.79
N ALA A 34 9.55 -15.59 18.56
CA ALA A 34 8.88 -14.32 18.82
C ALA A 34 8.59 -13.58 17.49
N PRO A 35 7.68 -12.61 17.47
CA PRO A 35 7.52 -11.74 16.32
C PRO A 35 8.84 -11.09 15.92
N ILE A 36 9.10 -11.03 14.61
CA ILE A 36 10.31 -10.42 14.04
C ILE A 36 10.41 -8.94 14.45
N THR A 37 11.64 -8.46 14.65
CA THR A 37 11.92 -7.05 14.96
C THR A 37 12.63 -6.33 13.81
N LEU A 38 12.61 -5.00 13.82
CA LEU A 38 13.34 -4.19 12.83
C LEU A 38 14.85 -4.35 12.96
N ASP A 39 15.37 -4.52 14.19
CA ASP A 39 16.79 -4.82 14.43
C ASP A 39 17.23 -6.13 13.75
N GLN A 40 16.42 -7.18 13.87
CA GLN A 40 16.70 -8.45 13.21
C GLN A 40 16.65 -8.32 11.69
N LEU A 41 15.67 -7.59 11.17
CA LEU A 41 15.49 -7.37 9.74
C LEU A 41 16.63 -6.54 9.14
N ALA A 42 17.13 -5.54 9.88
CA ALA A 42 18.22 -4.68 9.46
C ALA A 42 19.58 -5.40 9.29
N GLN A 43 19.70 -6.62 9.81
CA GLN A 43 20.93 -7.45 9.66
C GLN A 43 21.04 -8.10 8.29
N TYR A 44 20.00 -8.05 7.47
CA TYR A 44 19.95 -8.69 6.16
C TYR A 44 19.85 -7.67 5.03
N PRO A 45 20.37 -8.01 3.82
CA PRO A 45 20.10 -7.23 2.63
C PRO A 45 18.60 -7.18 2.35
N ILE A 46 18.04 -5.99 2.15
CA ILE A 46 16.61 -5.77 1.96
C ILE A 46 16.31 -5.43 0.50
N ILE A 47 15.26 -6.06 -0.03
CA ILE A 47 14.68 -5.79 -1.33
C ILE A 47 13.27 -5.27 -1.10
N THR A 48 12.93 -4.09 -1.63
CA THR A 48 11.62 -3.49 -1.39
C THR A 48 11.20 -2.55 -2.53
N TYR A 49 10.13 -1.80 -2.32
CA TYR A 49 9.63 -0.85 -3.32
C TYR A 49 10.53 0.37 -3.50
N GLU A 50 10.45 0.98 -4.70
CA GLU A 50 11.10 2.26 -4.96
C GLU A 50 10.52 3.39 -4.11
N VAL A 51 11.35 4.42 -3.87
CA VAL A 51 10.93 5.65 -3.20
C VAL A 51 9.80 6.31 -4.00
N GLY A 52 8.75 6.72 -3.29
CA GLY A 52 7.54 7.30 -3.91
C GLY A 52 6.43 6.29 -4.20
N TYR A 53 6.70 4.98 -4.11
CA TYR A 53 5.66 3.96 -4.20
C TYR A 53 4.98 3.72 -2.87
N THR A 54 3.72 3.30 -2.96
CA THR A 54 2.86 3.06 -1.79
C THR A 54 3.50 2.04 -0.84
N GLY A 55 3.55 2.39 0.43
CA GLY A 55 4.11 1.54 1.48
C GLY A 55 5.61 1.74 1.73
N ARG A 56 6.39 2.25 0.78
CA ARG A 56 7.83 2.48 0.99
C ARG A 56 8.07 3.53 2.08
N ALA A 57 7.30 4.60 2.12
CA ALA A 57 7.43 5.63 3.16
C ALA A 57 7.26 5.04 4.57
N HIS A 58 6.27 4.17 4.78
CA HIS A 58 6.05 3.53 6.08
C HIS A 58 7.18 2.56 6.46
N ILE A 59 7.83 1.93 5.47
CA ILE A 59 9.03 1.12 5.71
C ILE A 59 10.17 2.01 6.19
N ASP A 60 10.46 3.08 5.46
CA ASP A 60 11.54 4.02 5.80
C ASP A 60 11.30 4.68 7.16
N GLU A 61 10.06 5.12 7.44
CA GLU A 61 9.65 5.69 8.73
C GLU A 61 9.75 4.68 9.88
N GLY A 62 9.42 3.40 9.63
CA GLY A 62 9.54 2.33 10.61
C GLY A 62 10.99 2.19 11.09
N PHE A 63 11.94 2.04 10.16
CA PHE A 63 13.36 1.95 10.48
C PHE A 63 13.90 3.23 11.13
N ALA A 64 13.52 4.40 10.60
CA ALA A 64 13.98 5.70 11.14
C ALA A 64 13.50 5.92 12.58
N ARG A 65 12.31 5.47 12.93
CA ARG A 65 11.74 5.56 14.29
C ARG A 65 12.56 4.80 15.33
N GLU A 66 13.13 3.65 14.92
CA GLU A 66 14.03 2.85 15.76
C GLU A 66 15.52 3.28 15.64
N GLY A 67 15.81 4.33 14.87
CA GLY A 67 17.18 4.79 14.63
C GLY A 67 18.02 3.83 13.78
N LEU A 68 17.39 2.97 13.01
CA LEU A 68 18.02 1.95 12.18
C LEU A 68 18.17 2.42 10.73
N VAL A 69 19.25 1.99 10.08
CA VAL A 69 19.49 2.24 8.66
C VAL A 69 19.52 0.88 7.93
N PRO A 70 18.44 0.49 7.24
CA PRO A 70 18.40 -0.78 6.54
C PRO A 70 19.33 -0.80 5.32
N GLN A 71 19.97 -1.94 5.07
CA GLN A 71 20.76 -2.15 3.86
C GLN A 71 19.83 -2.50 2.68
N ILE A 72 19.28 -1.51 2.00
CA ILE A 72 18.46 -1.73 0.81
C ILE A 72 19.38 -1.96 -0.39
N VAL A 73 19.40 -3.19 -0.89
CA VAL A 73 20.29 -3.62 -2.00
C VAL A 73 19.61 -3.56 -3.35
N LEU A 74 18.26 -3.59 -3.38
CA LEU A 74 17.49 -3.50 -4.61
C LEU A 74 16.11 -2.90 -4.34
N THR A 75 15.65 -2.09 -5.28
CA THR A 75 14.27 -1.56 -5.28
C THR A 75 13.55 -1.92 -6.57
N ALA A 76 12.23 -2.12 -6.49
CA ALA A 76 11.39 -2.42 -7.63
C ALA A 76 10.01 -1.75 -7.52
N MET A 77 9.34 -1.60 -8.66
CA MET A 77 8.01 -0.99 -8.72
C MET A 77 6.89 -1.94 -8.30
N ASP A 78 7.09 -3.25 -8.38
CA ASP A 78 6.08 -4.25 -8.03
C ASP A 78 6.64 -5.40 -7.19
N ALA A 79 5.73 -6.11 -6.52
CA ALA A 79 6.06 -7.19 -5.60
C ALA A 79 6.57 -8.45 -6.32
N ASP A 80 6.16 -8.72 -7.55
CA ASP A 80 6.58 -9.94 -8.26
C ASP A 80 8.07 -9.87 -8.61
N VAL A 81 8.57 -8.68 -8.94
CA VAL A 81 10.00 -8.44 -9.13
C VAL A 81 10.76 -8.62 -7.82
N ILE A 82 10.26 -8.04 -6.71
CA ILE A 82 10.87 -8.21 -5.39
C ILE A 82 10.96 -9.70 -5.03
N LYS A 83 9.87 -10.44 -5.17
CA LYS A 83 9.81 -11.88 -4.88
C LYS A 83 10.81 -12.66 -5.73
N THR A 84 10.91 -12.36 -7.02
CA THR A 84 11.89 -13.01 -7.93
C THR A 84 13.33 -12.82 -7.45
N TYR A 85 13.71 -11.64 -6.99
CA TYR A 85 15.05 -11.42 -6.47
C TYR A 85 15.30 -12.07 -5.10
N VAL A 86 14.25 -12.23 -4.29
CA VAL A 86 14.32 -13.07 -3.07
C VAL A 86 14.56 -14.54 -3.44
N GLU A 87 13.90 -15.06 -4.47
CA GLU A 87 14.10 -16.43 -4.97
C GLU A 87 15.53 -16.67 -5.45
N LEU A 88 16.16 -15.64 -6.01
CA LEU A 88 17.57 -15.68 -6.40
C LEU A 88 18.55 -15.55 -5.21
N GLY A 89 18.04 -15.46 -3.97
CA GLY A 89 18.86 -15.39 -2.76
C GLY A 89 19.55 -14.04 -2.53
N MET A 90 19.08 -12.97 -3.16
CA MET A 90 19.73 -11.66 -3.07
C MET A 90 19.42 -10.91 -1.76
N GLY A 91 18.43 -11.37 -0.98
CA GLY A 91 18.08 -10.76 0.29
C GLY A 91 16.67 -11.10 0.77
N VAL A 92 16.20 -10.33 1.72
CA VAL A 92 14.88 -10.42 2.34
C VAL A 92 13.94 -9.42 1.66
N GLY A 93 12.77 -9.87 1.22
CA GLY A 93 11.77 -8.99 0.59
C GLY A 93 10.83 -8.37 1.62
N ILE A 94 10.53 -7.08 1.48
CA ILE A 94 9.42 -6.43 2.17
C ILE A 94 8.38 -6.06 1.13
N VAL A 95 7.20 -6.70 1.20
CA VAL A 95 6.12 -6.54 0.22
C VAL A 95 4.78 -6.25 0.88
N ALA A 96 3.81 -5.73 0.12
CA ALA A 96 2.43 -5.64 0.59
C ALA A 96 1.87 -7.04 0.85
N SER A 97 1.23 -7.25 2.00
CA SER A 97 0.67 -8.56 2.37
C SER A 97 -0.32 -9.11 1.34
N ILE A 98 -1.05 -8.22 0.67
CA ILE A 98 -2.02 -8.56 -0.39
C ILE A 98 -1.37 -8.96 -1.72
N ALA A 99 -0.07 -8.75 -1.89
CA ALA A 99 0.66 -9.10 -3.11
C ALA A 99 1.23 -10.53 -3.07
N VAL A 100 0.95 -11.26 -2.00
CA VAL A 100 1.41 -12.64 -1.83
C VAL A 100 0.26 -13.60 -2.05
N ASP A 101 0.51 -14.58 -2.91
CA ASP A 101 -0.43 -15.67 -3.23
C ASP A 101 0.16 -17.00 -2.75
N ALA A 102 -0.60 -17.71 -1.89
CA ALA A 102 -0.11 -18.92 -1.24
C ALA A 102 0.22 -20.07 -2.23
N GLU A 103 -0.42 -20.11 -3.41
CA GLU A 103 -0.15 -21.14 -4.42
C GLU A 103 1.01 -20.75 -5.34
N ARG A 104 1.02 -19.50 -5.81
CA ARG A 104 2.06 -18.99 -6.69
C ARG A 104 3.40 -18.86 -5.98
N ASP A 105 3.37 -18.37 -4.74
CA ASP A 105 4.57 -18.05 -3.95
C ASP A 105 4.96 -19.19 -2.97
N ARG A 106 4.46 -20.43 -3.19
CA ARG A 106 4.67 -21.61 -2.32
C ARG A 106 6.13 -21.95 -2.05
N HIS A 107 7.04 -21.51 -2.90
CA HIS A 107 8.49 -21.69 -2.77
C HIS A 107 9.17 -20.64 -1.89
N LEU A 108 8.44 -19.60 -1.52
CA LEU A 108 8.85 -18.62 -0.54
C LEU A 108 8.22 -18.93 0.85
N ARG A 109 8.70 -18.24 1.87
CA ARG A 109 8.10 -18.24 3.22
C ARG A 109 7.77 -16.83 3.62
N LEU A 110 6.63 -16.69 4.30
CA LEU A 110 6.12 -15.41 4.73
C LEU A 110 6.21 -15.28 6.23
N LEU A 111 6.61 -14.09 6.68
CA LEU A 111 6.51 -13.65 8.05
C LEU A 111 5.60 -12.43 8.11
N ASP A 112 4.71 -12.39 9.08
CA ASP A 112 3.89 -11.20 9.32
C ASP A 112 4.75 -10.04 9.81
N ALA A 113 4.62 -8.89 9.18
CA ALA A 113 5.29 -7.65 9.52
C ALA A 113 4.30 -6.50 9.78
N GLY A 114 3.03 -6.84 10.00
CA GLY A 114 1.97 -5.85 10.24
C GLY A 114 2.17 -5.02 11.51
N HIS A 115 2.94 -5.53 12.46
CA HIS A 115 3.30 -4.83 13.70
C HIS A 115 4.53 -3.91 13.57
N LEU A 116 5.32 -4.05 12.51
CA LEU A 116 6.56 -3.26 12.28
C LEU A 116 6.30 -1.92 11.62
N PHE A 117 5.32 -1.87 10.74
CA PHE A 117 5.05 -0.74 9.88
C PHE A 117 3.60 -0.26 10.01
N GLU A 118 3.38 1.01 9.71
CA GLU A 118 2.03 1.54 9.71
C GLU A 118 1.14 0.88 8.66
N VAL A 119 -0.16 0.81 8.98
CA VAL A 119 -1.17 0.22 8.11
C VAL A 119 -1.43 1.13 6.92
N ASN A 120 -1.35 0.58 5.73
CA ASN A 120 -1.65 1.29 4.49
C ASN A 120 -3.16 1.30 4.22
N LEU A 121 -3.65 2.39 3.64
CA LEU A 121 -5.03 2.53 3.19
C LEU A 121 -5.06 2.79 1.69
N THR A 122 -5.59 1.83 0.93
CA THR A 122 -5.89 2.04 -0.49
C THR A 122 -7.14 2.89 -0.62
N ARG A 123 -7.08 3.90 -1.50
CA ARG A 123 -8.17 4.81 -1.80
C ARG A 123 -8.48 4.79 -3.29
N LEU A 124 -9.76 4.87 -3.60
CA LEU A 124 -10.24 5.14 -4.95
C LEU A 124 -10.36 6.66 -5.13
N GLY A 125 -9.69 7.21 -6.13
CA GLY A 125 -9.82 8.61 -6.53
C GLY A 125 -10.73 8.75 -7.75
N LEU A 126 -11.78 9.54 -7.63
CA LEU A 126 -12.71 9.84 -8.72
C LEU A 126 -12.67 11.34 -9.02
N ARG A 127 -12.59 11.71 -10.29
CA ARG A 127 -12.61 13.11 -10.68
C ARG A 127 -13.96 13.72 -10.33
N ARG A 128 -13.96 14.83 -9.60
CA ARG A 128 -15.18 15.59 -9.25
C ARG A 128 -15.91 16.05 -10.51
N GLY A 129 -17.23 15.91 -10.49
CA GLY A 129 -18.06 16.28 -11.63
C GLY A 129 -17.95 15.37 -12.87
N ALA A 130 -17.17 14.29 -12.79
CA ALA A 130 -17.11 13.34 -13.89
C ALA A 130 -18.42 12.55 -14.00
N TRP A 131 -18.92 12.47 -15.23
CA TRP A 131 -19.98 11.54 -15.53
C TRP A 131 -19.42 10.13 -15.63
N MET A 132 -20.02 9.19 -14.89
CA MET A 132 -19.56 7.81 -14.86
C MET A 132 -20.52 6.88 -15.61
N ARG A 133 -19.96 6.02 -16.46
CA ARG A 133 -20.71 4.99 -17.18
C ARG A 133 -21.04 3.82 -16.25
N GLY A 134 -22.13 3.10 -16.53
CA GLY A 134 -22.58 1.98 -15.70
C GLY A 134 -21.54 0.88 -15.45
N TYR A 135 -20.65 0.61 -16.44
CA TYR A 135 -19.57 -0.37 -16.25
C TYR A 135 -18.53 0.07 -15.22
N ALA A 136 -18.28 1.40 -15.07
CA ALA A 136 -17.35 1.91 -14.06
C ALA A 136 -17.88 1.66 -12.64
N TYR A 137 -19.17 1.85 -12.40
CA TYR A 137 -19.80 1.50 -11.12
C TYR A 137 -19.70 0.00 -10.84
N ARG A 138 -19.97 -0.85 -11.83
CA ARG A 138 -19.83 -2.30 -11.68
C ARG A 138 -18.40 -2.72 -11.37
N PHE A 139 -17.41 -2.10 -12.02
CA PHE A 139 -16.01 -2.33 -11.73
C PHE A 139 -15.67 -1.96 -10.28
N ILE A 140 -16.09 -0.76 -9.82
CA ILE A 140 -15.86 -0.29 -8.44
C ILE A 140 -16.49 -1.25 -7.43
N GLU A 141 -17.73 -1.65 -7.64
CA GLU A 141 -18.46 -2.56 -6.76
C GLU A 141 -17.84 -3.97 -6.76
N SER A 142 -17.35 -4.45 -7.90
CA SER A 142 -16.58 -5.69 -8.01
C SER A 142 -15.25 -5.62 -7.27
N PHE A 143 -14.58 -4.48 -7.32
CA PHE A 143 -13.31 -4.24 -6.63
C PHE A 143 -13.49 -4.05 -5.12
N VAL A 144 -14.51 -3.30 -4.70
CA VAL A 144 -14.86 -3.05 -3.30
C VAL A 144 -16.38 -3.14 -3.15
N PRO A 145 -16.95 -4.27 -2.74
CA PRO A 145 -18.40 -4.51 -2.70
C PRO A 145 -19.20 -3.49 -1.86
N THR A 146 -18.56 -2.86 -0.89
CA THR A 146 -19.20 -1.82 -0.06
C THR A 146 -19.33 -0.45 -0.76
N LEU A 147 -18.58 -0.24 -1.85
CA LEU A 147 -18.65 0.97 -2.66
C LEU A 147 -19.74 0.85 -3.74
N THR A 148 -20.97 0.67 -3.30
CA THR A 148 -22.14 0.63 -4.18
C THR A 148 -22.29 1.93 -4.97
N ARG A 149 -23.07 1.90 -6.04
CA ARG A 149 -23.37 3.09 -6.85
C ARG A 149 -23.88 4.25 -5.98
N ALA A 150 -24.76 3.99 -5.01
CA ALA A 150 -25.30 5.02 -4.13
C ALA A 150 -24.23 5.68 -3.24
N VAL A 151 -23.24 4.91 -2.78
CA VAL A 151 -22.11 5.42 -1.99
C VAL A 151 -21.21 6.31 -2.86
N VAL A 152 -20.90 5.85 -4.07
CA VAL A 152 -20.07 6.60 -5.03
C VAL A 152 -20.75 7.91 -5.44
N ASP A 153 -22.06 7.88 -5.80
CA ASP A 153 -22.81 9.07 -6.20
C ASP A 153 -22.87 10.11 -5.06
N ARG A 154 -23.04 9.66 -3.82
CA ARG A 154 -23.03 10.54 -2.64
C ARG A 154 -21.68 11.22 -2.45
N ALA A 155 -20.59 10.49 -2.59
CA ALA A 155 -19.24 11.03 -2.46
C ALA A 155 -18.94 12.07 -3.56
N LEU A 156 -19.37 11.81 -4.79
CA LEU A 156 -19.21 12.76 -5.90
C LEU A 156 -20.05 14.02 -5.68
N ALA A 157 -21.28 13.90 -5.16
CA ALA A 157 -22.17 15.02 -4.89
C ALA A 157 -21.65 15.90 -3.74
N SER A 158 -21.22 15.32 -2.63
CA SER A 158 -20.68 16.07 -1.48
C SER A 158 -19.40 16.81 -1.85
N ALA A 159 -18.54 16.17 -2.62
CA ALA A 159 -17.31 16.76 -3.12
C ALA A 159 -17.59 17.94 -4.10
N ALA A 160 -18.63 17.84 -4.91
CA ALA A 160 -19.06 18.93 -5.82
C ALA A 160 -19.63 20.14 -5.05
N ALA A 161 -20.36 19.91 -3.96
CA ALA A 161 -20.89 20.97 -3.10
C ALA A 161 -19.76 21.74 -2.42
N ALA A 162 -18.79 21.05 -1.81
CA ALA A 162 -17.64 21.67 -1.17
C ALA A 162 -16.79 22.51 -2.16
N ALA A 163 -16.59 22.02 -3.40
CA ALA A 163 -15.86 22.76 -4.42
C ALA A 163 -16.59 24.06 -4.85
N ARG A 164 -17.90 24.04 -4.95
CA ARG A 164 -18.70 25.26 -5.27
C ARG A 164 -18.62 26.28 -4.13
N GLU A 165 -18.69 25.86 -2.91
CA GLU A 165 -18.59 26.71 -1.72
C GLU A 165 -17.21 27.38 -1.62
N ALA A 166 -16.14 26.61 -1.82
CA ALA A 166 -14.77 27.14 -1.89
C ALA A 166 -14.59 28.16 -3.01
N HIS A 167 -15.17 27.90 -4.18
CA HIS A 167 -15.09 28.83 -5.32
C HIS A 167 -15.88 30.14 -5.07
N MET A 168 -17.03 30.05 -4.42
CA MET A 168 -17.80 31.23 -4.02
C MET A 168 -17.08 32.10 -2.98
N LEU A 169 -16.34 31.47 -2.04
CA LEU A 169 -15.57 32.20 -1.02
C LEU A 169 -14.29 32.82 -1.59
N ALA A 170 -13.74 32.27 -2.67
CA ALA A 170 -12.53 32.74 -3.34
C ALA A 170 -12.77 33.82 -4.43
N ALA A 171 -14.05 34.09 -4.78
CA ALA A 171 -14.38 35.12 -5.76
C ALA A 171 -14.11 36.52 -5.17
N PRO A 172 -13.26 37.36 -5.80
CA PRO A 172 -13.02 38.73 -5.32
C PRO A 172 -14.34 39.55 -5.41
N ARG A 173 -14.59 40.36 -4.37
CA ARG A 173 -15.67 41.34 -4.36
C ARG A 173 -15.36 42.50 -5.27
#